data_ed7f6fd1fa81937da40cdf9979d574c1
#
_entry.id   ed7f6fd1fa81937da40cdf9979d574c1
#
_cell.length_a   1.000
_cell.length_b   1.000
_cell.length_c   1.000
_cell.angle_alpha   90.00
_cell.angle_beta   90.00
_cell.angle_gamma   90.00
#
_symmetry.space_group_name_H-M   'P 1'
#
loop_
_entity.id
_entity.type
_entity.pdbx_description
1 polymer ?
#
loop_
_entity_poly.entity_id
_entity_poly.type
_entity_poly.pdbx_seq_one_letter_code
_entity_poly.pdbx_strand_id
1 'polypeptide(L)'
;MAKFSVNDKCPCGSNLKYKKCCAIFHKGKIASNALELMKSRYSAYVVKDVKYIIKTTDVNNPDFTVETTQWANDIEEFCNNSDFQGLEVINFIDGDDKAYVKFNVKLYINKQDQSFIENSEFKKVNGSWLYVNGEFE
;
A
#
# COMPACT_ATOMS: atom_id res chain seq x y z
N MET A 1 -3.31 -21.80 5.19
CA MET A 1 -3.41 -20.33 5.26
C MET A 1 -4.87 -19.91 5.18
N ALA A 2 -5.32 -19.10 6.13
CA ALA A 2 -6.66 -18.58 6.07
C ALA A 2 -6.80 -17.63 4.88
N LYS A 3 -7.83 -17.84 4.10
CA LYS A 3 -8.12 -16.99 2.95
C LYS A 3 -8.75 -15.69 3.46
N PHE A 4 -8.25 -14.55 3.00
CA PHE A 4 -8.81 -13.26 3.39
C PHE A 4 -10.23 -13.11 2.86
N SER A 5 -11.15 -12.71 3.74
CA SER A 5 -12.55 -12.48 3.39
C SER A 5 -12.85 -10.99 3.34
N VAL A 6 -13.71 -10.57 2.39
CA VAL A 6 -14.15 -9.17 2.29
C VAL A 6 -14.92 -8.72 3.53
N ASN A 7 -15.41 -9.66 4.33
CA ASN A 7 -16.09 -9.36 5.59
C ASN A 7 -15.15 -9.26 6.79
N ASP A 8 -13.89 -9.60 6.61
CA ASP A 8 -12.87 -9.44 7.64
C ASP A 8 -12.57 -7.97 7.88
N LYS A 9 -12.04 -7.64 9.04
CA LYS A 9 -11.58 -6.28 9.32
C LYS A 9 -10.51 -5.89 8.31
N CYS A 10 -10.55 -4.63 7.87
CA CYS A 10 -9.58 -4.14 6.90
C CYS A 10 -8.17 -4.22 7.46
N PRO A 11 -7.21 -4.72 6.68
CA PRO A 11 -5.81 -4.80 7.13
C PRO A 11 -5.22 -3.46 7.54
N CYS A 12 -5.76 -2.34 7.06
CA CYS A 12 -5.23 -1.00 7.36
C CYS A 12 -5.42 -0.57 8.83
N GLY A 13 -6.18 -1.32 9.62
CA GLY A 13 -6.38 -1.02 11.04
C GLY A 13 -7.54 -0.10 11.35
N SER A 14 -8.42 0.17 10.39
CA SER A 14 -9.57 1.07 10.58
C SER A 14 -10.66 0.50 11.48
N ASN A 15 -10.65 -0.82 11.74
CA ASN A 15 -11.71 -1.58 12.41
C ASN A 15 -12.99 -1.73 11.59
N LEU A 16 -13.04 -1.18 10.39
CA LEU A 16 -14.14 -1.39 9.45
C LEU A 16 -13.90 -2.68 8.67
N LYS A 17 -14.97 -3.27 8.16
CA LYS A 17 -14.84 -4.41 7.25
C LYS A 17 -14.12 -3.94 5.99
N TYR A 18 -13.28 -4.80 5.44
CA TYR A 18 -12.52 -4.49 4.21
C TYR A 18 -13.45 -3.97 3.10
N LYS A 19 -14.58 -4.63 2.87
CA LYS A 19 -15.54 -4.25 1.81
C LYS A 19 -16.08 -2.83 1.98
N LYS A 20 -16.02 -2.26 3.19
CA LYS A 20 -16.47 -0.91 3.50
C LYS A 20 -15.32 0.06 3.75
N CYS A 21 -14.10 -0.36 3.52
CA CYS A 21 -12.91 0.42 3.77
C CYS A 21 -12.02 0.44 2.53
N CYS A 22 -10.87 -0.22 2.55
CA CYS A 22 -9.91 -0.14 1.44
C CYS A 22 -10.44 -0.74 0.13
N ALA A 23 -11.39 -1.69 0.19
CA ALA A 23 -12.00 -2.23 -1.02
C ALA A 23 -12.64 -1.15 -1.89
N ILE A 24 -13.13 -0.08 -1.29
CA ILE A 24 -13.76 1.02 -2.02
C ILE A 24 -12.73 1.69 -2.94
N PHE A 25 -11.51 1.90 -2.44
CA PHE A 25 -10.41 2.47 -3.23
C PHE A 25 -9.93 1.47 -4.29
N HIS A 26 -9.85 0.19 -3.95
CA HIS A 26 -9.45 -0.85 -4.89
C HIS A 26 -10.44 -0.98 -6.05
N LYS A 27 -11.70 -0.58 -5.84
CA LYS A 27 -12.73 -0.60 -6.87
C LYS A 27 -12.81 0.69 -7.68
N GLY A 28 -12.00 1.69 -7.35
CA GLY A 28 -11.87 2.87 -8.19
C GLY A 28 -12.08 4.21 -7.53
N LYS A 29 -12.49 4.27 -6.25
CA LYS A 29 -12.63 5.56 -5.59
C LYS A 29 -11.26 6.23 -5.45
N ILE A 30 -11.21 7.52 -5.75
CA ILE A 30 -9.98 8.30 -5.64
C ILE A 30 -9.74 8.66 -4.17
N ALA A 31 -8.52 8.39 -3.67
CA ALA A 31 -8.13 8.76 -2.32
C ALA A 31 -8.10 10.28 -2.18
N SER A 32 -8.67 10.81 -1.10
CA SER A 32 -8.75 12.25 -0.89
C SER A 32 -7.45 12.84 -0.34
N ASN A 33 -6.56 12.03 0.19
CA ASN A 33 -5.24 12.45 0.65
C ASN A 33 -4.25 11.29 0.57
N ALA A 34 -2.97 11.60 0.80
CA ALA A 34 -1.92 10.59 0.71
C ALA A 34 -2.02 9.52 1.79
N LEU A 35 -2.59 9.86 2.96
CA LEU A 35 -2.77 8.88 4.04
C LEU A 35 -3.74 7.79 3.62
N GLU A 36 -4.87 8.16 3.01
CA GLU A 36 -5.81 7.17 2.47
C GLU A 36 -5.16 6.31 1.40
N LEU A 37 -4.37 6.92 0.53
CA LEU A 37 -3.66 6.17 -0.51
C LEU A 37 -2.69 5.17 0.12
N MET A 38 -1.88 5.60 1.10
CA MET A 38 -0.91 4.71 1.75
C MET A 38 -1.61 3.52 2.40
N LYS A 39 -2.68 3.77 3.14
CA LYS A 39 -3.44 2.69 3.80
C LYS A 39 -4.04 1.72 2.78
N SER A 40 -4.59 2.23 1.69
CA SER A 40 -5.17 1.38 0.66
C SER A 40 -4.11 0.57 -0.09
N ARG A 41 -2.90 1.10 -0.26
CA ARG A 41 -1.78 0.36 -0.83
C ARG A 41 -1.32 -0.76 0.10
N TYR A 42 -1.20 -0.48 1.42
CA TYR A 42 -0.87 -1.52 2.39
C TYR A 42 -1.88 -2.67 2.32
N SER A 43 -3.17 -2.35 2.33
CA SER A 43 -4.22 -3.37 2.22
C SER A 43 -4.13 -4.13 0.90
N ALA A 44 -3.74 -3.45 -0.19
CA ALA A 44 -3.56 -4.10 -1.49
C ALA A 44 -2.47 -5.17 -1.43
N TYR A 45 -1.38 -4.93 -0.70
CA TYR A 45 -0.35 -5.96 -0.51
C TYR A 45 -0.91 -7.16 0.28
N VAL A 46 -1.71 -6.91 1.31
CA VAL A 46 -2.28 -7.97 2.14
C VAL A 46 -3.26 -8.84 1.34
N VAL A 47 -4.15 -8.20 0.56
CA VAL A 47 -5.15 -8.92 -0.24
C VAL A 47 -4.66 -9.31 -1.63
N LYS A 48 -3.43 -8.94 -1.97
CA LYS A 48 -2.77 -9.28 -3.23
C LYS A 48 -3.43 -8.63 -4.45
N ASP A 49 -3.82 -7.37 -4.30
CA ASP A 49 -4.36 -6.58 -5.41
C ASP A 49 -3.20 -5.91 -6.17
N VAL A 50 -2.55 -6.71 -7.01
CA VAL A 50 -1.35 -6.28 -7.76
C VAL A 50 -1.66 -5.11 -8.68
N LYS A 51 -2.82 -5.13 -9.33
CA LYS A 51 -3.22 -4.07 -10.25
C LYS A 51 -3.30 -2.71 -9.56
N TYR A 52 -3.84 -2.68 -8.35
CA TYR A 52 -3.94 -1.45 -7.57
C TYR A 52 -2.57 -0.91 -7.21
N ILE A 53 -1.66 -1.78 -6.81
CA ILE A 53 -0.29 -1.39 -6.46
C ILE A 53 0.40 -0.74 -7.66
N ILE A 54 0.32 -1.36 -8.83
CA ILE A 54 0.93 -0.83 -10.06
C ILE A 54 0.27 0.50 -10.46
N LYS A 55 -1.06 0.54 -10.46
CA LYS A 55 -1.84 1.71 -10.84
C LYS A 55 -1.51 2.94 -10.00
N THR A 56 -1.19 2.74 -8.73
CA THR A 56 -0.95 3.84 -7.79
C THR A 56 0.53 4.17 -7.59
N THR A 57 1.40 3.65 -8.44
CA THR A 57 2.84 3.94 -8.42
C THR A 57 3.16 4.99 -9.48
N ASP A 58 3.87 6.06 -9.07
CA ASP A 58 4.27 7.16 -9.97
C ASP A 58 5.37 6.73 -10.93
N VAL A 59 5.41 7.36 -12.11
CA VAL A 59 6.41 7.06 -13.13
C VAL A 59 7.84 7.33 -12.66
N ASN A 60 8.02 8.15 -11.65
CA ASN A 60 9.34 8.47 -11.09
C ASN A 60 9.79 7.47 -10.03
N ASN A 61 8.95 6.48 -9.68
CA ASN A 61 9.36 5.44 -8.73
C ASN A 61 10.42 4.53 -9.38
N PRO A 62 11.48 4.14 -8.62
CA PRO A 62 12.53 3.28 -9.17
C PRO A 62 12.05 1.96 -9.77
N ASP A 63 10.94 1.44 -9.25
CA ASP A 63 10.40 0.15 -9.71
C ASP A 63 9.44 0.30 -10.89
N PHE A 64 9.07 1.53 -11.25
CA PHE A 64 8.11 1.76 -12.33
C PHE A 64 8.67 1.29 -13.66
N THR A 65 7.86 0.54 -14.39
CA THR A 65 8.18 0.12 -15.76
C THR A 65 6.89 0.00 -16.57
N VAL A 66 7.00 0.27 -17.87
CA VAL A 66 5.88 0.08 -18.79
C VAL A 66 5.66 -1.42 -19.09
N GLU A 67 6.69 -2.25 -18.88
CA GLU A 67 6.59 -3.70 -18.99
C GLU A 67 6.08 -4.24 -17.65
N THR A 68 4.76 -4.37 -17.54
CA THR A 68 4.13 -4.69 -16.25
C THR A 68 4.09 -6.17 -15.91
N THR A 69 4.35 -7.06 -16.87
CA THR A 69 4.27 -8.51 -16.63
C THR A 69 5.25 -8.97 -15.56
N GLN A 70 6.53 -8.64 -15.72
CA GLN A 70 7.54 -9.03 -14.74
C GLN A 70 7.34 -8.29 -13.42
N TRP A 71 7.01 -7.00 -13.48
CA TRP A 71 6.72 -6.21 -12.28
C TRP A 71 5.58 -6.82 -11.48
N ALA A 72 4.48 -7.19 -12.15
CA ALA A 72 3.34 -7.83 -11.49
C ALA A 72 3.74 -9.16 -10.85
N ASN A 73 4.55 -9.96 -11.54
CA ASN A 73 5.03 -11.24 -11.00
C ASN A 73 5.88 -11.03 -9.75
N ASP A 74 6.75 -10.02 -9.75
CA ASP A 74 7.61 -9.72 -8.61
C ASP A 74 6.78 -9.27 -7.40
N ILE A 75 5.76 -8.43 -7.62
CA ILE A 75 4.85 -8.01 -6.55
C ILE A 75 4.09 -9.21 -5.98
N GLU A 76 3.55 -10.04 -6.86
CA GLU A 76 2.80 -11.22 -6.44
C GLU A 76 3.66 -12.18 -5.62
N GLU A 77 4.90 -12.42 -6.05
CA GLU A 77 5.84 -13.26 -5.31
C GLU A 77 6.12 -12.69 -3.94
N PHE A 78 6.37 -11.39 -3.85
CA PHE A 78 6.57 -10.72 -2.56
C PHE A 78 5.35 -10.89 -1.66
N CYS A 79 4.15 -10.68 -2.18
CA CYS A 79 2.92 -10.83 -1.41
C CYS A 79 2.74 -12.27 -0.92
N ASN A 80 3.03 -13.24 -1.78
CA ASN A 80 2.86 -14.66 -1.44
C ASN A 80 3.83 -15.13 -0.35
N ASN A 81 5.02 -14.53 -0.27
CA ASN A 81 6.04 -14.90 0.71
C ASN A 81 5.98 -14.06 1.98
N SER A 82 5.07 -13.11 2.05
CA SER A 82 4.97 -12.15 3.15
C SER A 82 3.79 -12.45 4.05
N ASP A 83 4.03 -12.35 5.36
CA ASP A 83 2.98 -12.44 6.38
C ASP A 83 2.88 -11.06 7.03
N PHE A 84 1.87 -10.28 6.63
CA PHE A 84 1.65 -8.93 7.14
C PHE A 84 0.89 -9.00 8.45
N GLN A 85 1.49 -8.49 9.52
CA GLN A 85 0.96 -8.55 10.88
C GLN A 85 0.30 -7.26 11.35
N GLY A 86 0.58 -6.14 10.70
CA GLY A 86 -0.02 -4.89 11.09
C GLY A 86 0.64 -3.66 10.51
N LEU A 87 -0.07 -2.55 10.64
CA LEU A 87 0.36 -1.24 10.16
C LEU A 87 0.17 -0.22 11.28
N GLU A 88 1.20 0.60 11.53
CA GLU A 88 1.13 1.72 12.45
C GLU A 88 1.54 2.98 11.72
N VAL A 89 0.67 4.00 11.68
CA VAL A 89 1.00 5.30 11.11
C VAL A 89 1.70 6.12 12.18
N ILE A 90 2.92 6.57 11.89
CA ILE A 90 3.74 7.34 12.83
C ILE A 90 3.55 8.84 12.62
N ASN A 91 3.56 9.30 11.37
CA ASN A 91 3.43 10.72 11.05
C ASN A 91 2.83 10.90 9.65
N PHE A 92 2.09 11.99 9.48
CA PHE A 92 1.50 12.35 8.18
C PHE A 92 1.67 13.85 7.98
N ILE A 93 2.36 14.23 6.91
CA ILE A 93 2.53 15.62 6.49
C ILE A 93 1.75 15.80 5.20
N ASP A 94 0.57 16.44 5.31
CA ASP A 94 -0.30 16.68 4.16
C ASP A 94 0.21 17.85 3.33
N GLY A 95 -0.28 17.95 2.10
CA GLY A 95 0.06 19.04 1.19
C GLY A 95 -0.85 19.00 -0.03
N ASP A 96 -0.80 20.06 -0.84
CA ASP A 96 -1.68 20.17 -2.00
C ASP A 96 -1.25 19.25 -3.14
N ASP A 97 0.05 19.17 -3.42
CA ASP A 97 0.59 18.39 -4.54
C ASP A 97 1.58 17.32 -4.09
N LYS A 98 2.13 17.46 -2.90
CA LYS A 98 3.13 16.55 -2.34
C LYS A 98 2.82 16.32 -0.86
N ALA A 99 2.98 15.09 -0.41
CA ALA A 99 2.72 14.71 0.97
C ALA A 99 3.67 13.58 1.39
N TYR A 100 3.81 13.39 2.70
CA TYR A 100 4.67 12.37 3.27
C TYR A 100 3.92 11.60 4.34
N VAL A 101 4.09 10.28 4.35
CA VAL A 101 3.54 9.43 5.41
C VAL A 101 4.68 8.56 5.95
N LYS A 102 4.88 8.61 7.26
CA LYS A 102 5.82 7.73 7.95
C LYS A 102 5.03 6.65 8.66
N PHE A 103 5.41 5.38 8.45
CA PHE A 103 4.66 4.26 8.99
C PHE A 103 5.57 3.08 9.28
N ASN A 104 5.09 2.21 10.18
CA ASN A 104 5.75 0.96 10.55
C ASN A 104 4.89 -0.20 10.05
N VAL A 105 5.50 -1.12 9.32
CA VAL A 105 4.86 -2.35 8.87
C VAL A 105 5.44 -3.52 9.64
N LYS A 106 4.57 -4.27 10.32
CA LYS A 106 4.95 -5.54 10.95
C LYS A 106 4.85 -6.63 9.90
N LEU A 107 5.97 -7.25 9.59
CA LEU A 107 6.08 -8.16 8.46
C LEU A 107 7.02 -9.31 8.81
N TYR A 108 6.58 -10.53 8.49
CA TYR A 108 7.42 -11.72 8.57
C TYR A 108 7.56 -12.35 7.18
N ILE A 109 8.78 -12.74 6.83
CA ILE A 109 9.07 -13.48 5.60
C ILE A 109 9.85 -14.72 6.01
N ASN A 110 9.34 -15.91 5.64
CA ASN A 110 9.95 -17.19 6.02
C ASN A 110 10.18 -17.30 7.54
N LYS A 111 9.19 -16.82 8.32
CA LYS A 111 9.22 -16.84 9.80
C LYS A 111 10.28 -15.93 10.39
N GLN A 112 10.88 -15.06 9.60
CA GLN A 112 11.85 -14.07 10.07
C GLN A 112 11.21 -12.69 10.09
N ASP A 113 11.48 -11.94 11.16
CA ASP A 113 10.97 -10.57 11.30
C ASP A 113 11.68 -9.66 10.29
N GLN A 114 10.91 -9.15 9.33
CA GLN A 114 11.37 -8.21 8.32
C GLN A 114 10.61 -6.89 8.42
N SER A 115 10.10 -6.58 9.62
CA SER A 115 9.37 -5.34 9.87
C SER A 115 10.24 -4.13 9.56
N PHE A 116 9.61 -3.05 9.11
CA PHE A 116 10.35 -1.87 8.69
C PHE A 116 9.55 -0.60 8.96
N ILE A 117 10.29 0.53 9.08
CA ILE A 117 9.72 1.86 9.11
C ILE A 117 10.11 2.54 7.80
N GLU A 118 9.13 3.13 7.15
CA GLU A 118 9.34 3.83 5.88
C GLU A 118 8.75 5.24 5.97
N ASN A 119 9.50 6.23 5.46
CA ASN A 119 8.98 7.57 5.23
C ASN A 119 8.74 7.70 3.74
N SER A 120 7.47 7.70 3.34
CA SER A 120 7.08 7.66 1.93
C SER A 120 6.69 9.03 1.41
N GLU A 121 7.11 9.32 0.18
CA GLU A 121 6.72 10.52 -0.54
C GLU A 121 5.61 10.19 -1.53
N PHE A 122 4.58 11.05 -1.56
CA PHE A 122 3.43 10.93 -2.45
C PHE A 122 3.28 12.21 -3.25
N LYS A 123 2.77 12.06 -4.47
CA LYS A 123 2.56 13.19 -5.38
C LYS A 123 1.15 13.13 -5.95
N LYS A 124 0.51 14.29 -6.09
CA LYS A 124 -0.81 14.37 -6.72
C LYS A 124 -0.65 14.70 -8.20
N VAL A 125 -1.16 13.81 -9.04
CA VAL A 125 -1.07 13.91 -10.50
C VAL A 125 -2.48 13.78 -11.07
N ASN A 126 -2.94 14.79 -11.79
CA ASN A 126 -4.29 14.81 -12.39
C ASN A 126 -5.39 14.45 -11.39
N GLY A 127 -5.29 14.98 -10.18
CA GLY A 127 -6.28 14.76 -9.13
C GLY A 127 -6.13 13.46 -8.33
N SER A 128 -5.16 12.63 -8.65
CA SER A 128 -4.95 11.34 -7.96
C SER A 128 -3.60 11.30 -7.28
N TRP A 129 -3.59 10.81 -6.04
CA TRP A 129 -2.34 10.59 -5.29
C TRP A 129 -1.63 9.34 -5.79
N LEU A 130 -0.30 9.44 -5.94
CA LEU A 130 0.55 8.33 -6.38
C LEU A 130 1.76 8.20 -5.45
N TYR A 131 2.22 6.97 -5.25
CA TYR A 131 3.43 6.69 -4.47
C TYR A 131 4.66 6.94 -5.32
N VAL A 132 5.56 7.81 -4.85
CA VAL A 132 6.77 8.17 -5.59
C VAL A 132 7.99 7.38 -5.10
N ASN A 133 8.27 7.45 -3.80
CA ASN A 133 9.49 6.89 -3.25
C ASN A 133 9.38 6.75 -1.73
N GLY A 134 10.26 5.94 -1.15
CA GLY A 134 10.31 5.76 0.29
C GLY A 134 11.74 5.64 0.79
N GLU A 135 11.97 6.16 2.00
CA GLU A 135 13.24 6.01 2.72
C GLU A 135 12.99 5.12 3.93
N PHE A 136 13.83 4.08 4.07
CA PHE A 136 13.73 3.15 5.19
C PHE A 136 14.59 3.61 6.35
N GLU A 137 14.08 3.39 7.56
CA GLU A 137 14.82 3.67 8.79
C GLU A 137 15.23 2.40 9.51
#